data_663b6eb339ff1f5ca8faf7349dcc7b0d
#
_entry.id   663b6eb339ff1f5ca8faf7349dcc7b0d
#
_cell.length_a   1.000
_cell.length_b   1.000
_cell.length_c   1.000
_cell.angle_alpha   90.00
_cell.angle_beta   90.00
_cell.angle_gamma   90.00
#
_symmetry.space_group_name_H-M   'P 1'
#
loop_
_entity.id
_entity.type
_entity.pdbx_description
1 polymer ?
#
loop_
_entity_poly.entity_id
_entity_poly.type
_entity_poly.pdbx_seq_one_letter_code
_entity_poly.pdbx_strand_id
1 'polypeptide(L)'
;MSRCGRGDFLLTYQDLLAVGEDEKARMDFIWRSINEHEGSKAYQVAADAELYFKGENPTINRYEKIIYDMQGRAHKDMYTANHKIASSFFGFDVRQEVSYLLGNGVTFQDDATKDRLGKKFDLEMVRAGKYALVAGVAFGFWNLDHLEVFKLREFVPLYDEENGALMAGIRFWQVEKDKPLRATLYEVDGYTDYIRRKGEDMTVLKEKRPYVLRLRTSQADGTEIYDGQNYPSFPIVPLKNGDDALSELTGKRNTVDALDLCTSNMVNNVDEGNLIYWVLTNCGGMDDLDDSKFLDKVRTSHIAHAGSDGDEGATAEPRTIEAPFQGTEATIDMLKRKLYEDFQAFDSSAVSAGNQTATAIAASYTPLDLKVDDFEASVTEFILGILALAGIDDEPSYTRSKIINKSEETQTILMGADYYDDEYITKKLLTINGDADQYDELMKRKQAEEMERVEQNPDFPQQEENEVTEDGETGPGAPVDG
;
A
#
# COMPACT_ATOMS: atom_id res chain seq x y z
N MET A 1 15.87 -19.41 -9.02
CA MET A 1 14.59 -20.16 -9.02
C MET A 1 14.27 -20.53 -7.57
N SER A 2 13.63 -19.64 -6.84
CA SER A 2 13.12 -19.91 -5.49
C SER A 2 11.83 -20.70 -5.63
N ARG A 3 11.80 -21.92 -5.11
CA ARG A 3 10.61 -22.77 -5.12
C ARG A 3 9.59 -22.14 -4.19
N CYS A 4 8.49 -21.64 -4.75
CA CYS A 4 7.26 -21.38 -4.01
C CYS A 4 6.98 -22.57 -3.09
N GLY A 5 6.71 -22.32 -1.80
CA GLY A 5 6.64 -23.34 -0.77
C GLY A 5 5.70 -24.48 -1.14
N ARG A 6 6.19 -25.70 -1.03
CA ARG A 6 5.41 -26.93 -1.23
C ARG A 6 4.24 -26.95 -0.23
N GLY A 7 3.03 -26.77 -0.73
CA GLY A 7 1.82 -26.93 0.09
C GLY A 7 0.50 -26.66 -0.62
N ASP A 8 0.47 -25.75 -1.58
CA ASP A 8 -0.76 -25.40 -2.28
C ASP A 8 -0.67 -25.95 -3.72
N PHE A 9 -1.38 -27.02 -4.00
CA PHE A 9 -1.60 -27.51 -5.37
C PHE A 9 -2.64 -26.59 -6.02
N LEU A 10 -2.18 -25.45 -6.57
CA LEU A 10 -3.00 -24.63 -7.43
C LEU A 10 -2.98 -25.19 -8.84
N LEU A 11 -4.13 -25.15 -9.52
CA LEU A 11 -4.22 -25.51 -10.91
C LEU A 11 -3.36 -24.59 -11.78
N THR A 12 -2.77 -25.14 -12.81
CA THR A 12 -1.79 -24.47 -13.68
C THR A 12 -2.39 -24.14 -15.05
N TYR A 13 -1.62 -23.45 -15.88
CA TYR A 13 -1.98 -23.23 -17.27
C TYR A 13 -2.04 -24.54 -18.07
N GLN A 14 -1.16 -25.52 -17.77
CA GLN A 14 -1.16 -26.83 -18.40
C GLN A 14 -2.44 -27.62 -18.07
N ASP A 15 -2.94 -27.51 -16.86
CA ASP A 15 -4.23 -28.10 -16.48
C ASP A 15 -5.39 -27.49 -17.28
N LEU A 16 -5.37 -26.17 -17.54
CA LEU A 16 -6.37 -25.54 -18.41
C LEU A 16 -6.29 -26.06 -19.85
N LEU A 17 -5.08 -26.21 -20.38
CA LEU A 17 -4.87 -26.76 -21.74
C LEU A 17 -5.34 -28.22 -21.84
N ALA A 18 -5.13 -29.01 -20.79
CA ALA A 18 -5.55 -30.41 -20.75
C ALA A 18 -7.09 -30.59 -20.80
N VAL A 19 -7.83 -29.59 -20.32
CA VAL A 19 -9.32 -29.58 -20.41
C VAL A 19 -9.80 -29.40 -21.86
N GLY A 20 -9.01 -28.72 -22.71
CA GLY A 20 -9.35 -28.49 -24.10
C GLY A 20 -10.57 -27.57 -24.31
N GLU A 21 -11.37 -27.87 -25.35
CA GLU A 21 -12.54 -27.03 -25.72
C GLU A 21 -13.88 -27.55 -25.17
N ASP A 22 -13.88 -28.57 -24.31
CA ASP A 22 -15.11 -29.07 -23.68
C ASP A 22 -15.64 -27.99 -22.70
N GLU A 23 -16.73 -27.33 -23.07
CA GLU A 23 -17.35 -26.25 -22.27
C GLU A 23 -17.68 -26.69 -20.84
N LYS A 24 -18.22 -27.91 -20.67
CA LYS A 24 -18.55 -28.38 -19.33
C LYS A 24 -17.32 -28.60 -18.48
N ALA A 25 -16.29 -29.22 -19.04
CA ALA A 25 -15.06 -29.46 -18.35
C ALA A 25 -14.33 -28.12 -18.02
N ARG A 26 -14.43 -27.09 -18.91
CA ARG A 26 -13.91 -25.73 -18.63
C ARG A 26 -14.66 -25.04 -17.49
N MET A 27 -15.99 -25.15 -17.44
CA MET A 27 -16.78 -24.57 -16.34
C MET A 27 -16.44 -25.24 -15.00
N ASP A 28 -16.30 -26.56 -14.98
CA ASP A 28 -15.88 -27.32 -13.79
C ASP A 28 -14.46 -26.95 -13.37
N PHE A 29 -13.54 -26.78 -14.32
CA PHE A 29 -12.18 -26.30 -14.07
C PHE A 29 -12.19 -24.93 -13.41
N ILE A 30 -12.90 -23.94 -13.99
CA ILE A 30 -12.97 -22.57 -13.45
C ILE A 30 -13.51 -22.60 -12.02
N TRP A 31 -14.59 -23.33 -11.77
CA TRP A 31 -15.17 -23.44 -10.44
C TRP A 31 -14.21 -24.07 -9.44
N ARG A 32 -13.50 -25.13 -9.84
CA ARG A 32 -12.50 -25.79 -9.01
C ARG A 32 -11.33 -24.86 -8.72
N SER A 33 -10.83 -24.16 -9.74
CA SER A 33 -9.73 -23.20 -9.58
C SER A 33 -10.05 -22.08 -8.59
N ILE A 34 -11.28 -21.54 -8.64
CA ILE A 34 -11.71 -20.49 -7.69
C ILE A 34 -11.74 -21.06 -6.26
N ASN A 35 -12.32 -22.24 -6.04
CA ASN A 35 -12.40 -22.84 -4.71
C ASN A 35 -11.01 -23.19 -4.13
N GLU A 36 -10.12 -23.75 -4.96
CA GLU A 36 -8.75 -24.06 -4.54
C GLU A 36 -7.97 -22.79 -4.22
N HIS A 37 -8.14 -21.73 -5.01
CA HIS A 37 -7.54 -20.44 -4.75
C HIS A 37 -8.02 -19.82 -3.42
N GLU A 38 -9.34 -19.82 -3.16
CA GLU A 38 -9.92 -19.34 -1.90
C GLU A 38 -9.44 -20.16 -0.69
N GLY A 39 -9.16 -21.46 -0.88
CA GLY A 39 -8.58 -22.36 0.12
C GLY A 39 -7.07 -22.19 0.30
N SER A 40 -6.38 -21.53 -0.61
CA SER A 40 -4.93 -21.42 -0.60
C SER A 40 -4.40 -20.59 0.57
N LYS A 41 -3.17 -20.90 0.99
CA LYS A 41 -2.48 -20.15 2.04
C LYS A 41 -2.27 -18.68 1.65
N ALA A 42 -1.93 -18.41 0.39
CA ALA A 42 -1.71 -17.05 -0.11
C ALA A 42 -3.00 -16.20 0.00
N TYR A 43 -4.14 -16.77 -0.38
CA TYR A 43 -5.44 -16.09 -0.25
C TYR A 43 -5.80 -15.80 1.22
N GLN A 44 -5.56 -16.76 2.13
CA GLN A 44 -5.86 -16.60 3.56
C GLN A 44 -4.95 -15.52 4.19
N VAL A 45 -3.66 -15.52 3.84
CA VAL A 45 -2.72 -14.46 4.28
C VAL A 45 -3.15 -13.09 3.75
N ALA A 46 -3.53 -13.00 2.48
CA ALA A 46 -4.03 -11.76 1.89
C ALA A 46 -5.33 -11.28 2.58
N ALA A 47 -6.24 -12.20 2.91
CA ALA A 47 -7.49 -11.88 3.60
C ALA A 47 -7.23 -11.32 5.02
N ASP A 48 -6.33 -11.96 5.76
CA ASP A 48 -5.92 -11.45 7.08
C ASP A 48 -5.23 -10.10 6.95
N ALA A 49 -4.27 -9.96 6.02
CA ALA A 49 -3.53 -8.70 5.81
C ALA A 49 -4.45 -7.53 5.42
N GLU A 50 -5.51 -7.76 4.63
CA GLU A 50 -6.51 -6.72 4.36
C GLU A 50 -7.24 -6.23 5.63
N LEU A 51 -7.47 -7.11 6.62
CA LEU A 51 -8.05 -6.72 7.90
C LEU A 51 -7.06 -5.86 8.72
N TYR A 52 -5.79 -6.28 8.80
CA TYR A 52 -4.75 -5.47 9.46
C TYR A 52 -4.56 -4.11 8.78
N PHE A 53 -4.60 -4.06 7.46
CA PHE A 53 -4.53 -2.80 6.71
C PHE A 53 -5.66 -1.82 7.04
N LYS A 54 -6.84 -2.34 7.39
CA LYS A 54 -8.00 -1.55 7.83
C LYS A 54 -7.97 -1.20 9.33
N GLY A 55 -7.03 -1.74 10.10
CA GLY A 55 -7.01 -1.65 11.56
C GLY A 55 -8.01 -2.59 12.25
N GLU A 56 -8.44 -3.62 11.56
CA GLU A 56 -9.35 -4.66 12.06
C GLU A 56 -8.57 -5.92 12.42
N ASN A 57 -7.64 -5.83 13.40
CA ASN A 57 -6.83 -6.98 13.81
C ASN A 57 -7.71 -8.18 14.22
N PRO A 58 -7.71 -9.28 13.44
CA PRO A 58 -8.59 -10.42 13.71
C PRO A 58 -8.19 -11.19 14.97
N THR A 59 -6.91 -11.15 15.36
CA THR A 59 -6.41 -11.82 16.58
C THR A 59 -7.01 -11.15 17.81
N ILE A 60 -6.91 -9.83 17.90
CA ILE A 60 -7.45 -9.06 19.05
C ILE A 60 -8.97 -9.07 19.04
N ASN A 61 -9.61 -8.91 17.90
CA ASN A 61 -11.07 -8.90 17.79
C ASN A 61 -11.72 -10.23 18.21
N ARG A 62 -11.02 -11.34 18.01
CA ARG A 62 -11.48 -12.68 18.44
C ARG A 62 -11.03 -13.06 19.83
N TYR A 63 -10.13 -12.26 20.46
CA TYR A 63 -9.66 -12.56 21.80
C TYR A 63 -10.80 -12.46 22.82
N GLU A 64 -10.98 -13.51 23.62
CA GLU A 64 -11.98 -13.55 24.70
C GLU A 64 -11.27 -13.88 26.01
N LYS A 65 -11.58 -13.10 27.05
CA LYS A 65 -11.17 -13.42 28.43
C LYS A 65 -11.99 -14.62 28.89
N ILE A 66 -11.34 -15.63 29.45
CA ILE A 66 -11.95 -16.85 29.98
C ILE A 66 -11.70 -16.89 31.49
N ILE A 67 -12.76 -17.07 32.25
CA ILE A 67 -12.72 -17.34 33.68
C ILE A 67 -13.17 -18.79 33.92
N TYR A 68 -12.69 -19.37 35.00
CA TYR A 68 -13.03 -20.73 35.42
C TYR A 68 -13.92 -20.67 36.67
N ASP A 69 -15.01 -21.42 36.66
CA ASP A 69 -15.87 -21.57 37.84
C ASP A 69 -15.19 -22.48 38.87
N MET A 70 -15.80 -22.59 40.04
CA MET A 70 -15.30 -23.44 41.14
C MET A 70 -15.23 -24.94 40.77
N GLN A 71 -15.91 -25.37 39.71
CA GLN A 71 -15.84 -26.72 39.17
C GLN A 71 -14.79 -26.86 38.03
N GLY A 72 -14.04 -25.81 37.74
CA GLY A 72 -13.01 -25.80 36.69
C GLY A 72 -13.57 -25.70 35.26
N ARG A 73 -14.83 -25.31 35.07
CA ARG A 73 -15.42 -25.13 33.75
C ARG A 73 -15.12 -23.72 33.21
N ALA A 74 -14.71 -23.62 31.98
CA ALA A 74 -14.38 -22.37 31.32
C ALA A 74 -15.66 -21.60 30.94
N HIS A 75 -15.74 -20.34 31.30
CA HIS A 75 -16.79 -19.41 30.93
C HIS A 75 -16.18 -18.14 30.37
N LYS A 76 -16.91 -17.49 29.41
CA LYS A 76 -16.54 -16.17 28.95
C LYS A 76 -16.70 -15.17 30.08
N ASP A 77 -15.66 -14.38 30.32
CA ASP A 77 -15.71 -13.29 31.29
C ASP A 77 -16.63 -12.17 30.78
N MET A 78 -17.72 -11.94 31.50
CA MET A 78 -18.68 -10.87 31.20
C MET A 78 -18.61 -9.74 32.23
N TYR A 79 -17.72 -9.83 33.21
CA TYR A 79 -17.68 -8.94 34.38
C TYR A 79 -16.55 -7.92 34.30
N THR A 80 -15.42 -8.31 33.70
CA THR A 80 -14.25 -7.42 33.57
C THR A 80 -14.20 -6.73 32.20
N ALA A 81 -13.53 -5.58 32.17
CA ALA A 81 -13.33 -4.84 30.94
C ALA A 81 -12.55 -5.66 29.91
N ASN A 82 -12.98 -5.64 28.67
CA ASN A 82 -12.33 -6.31 27.55
C ASN A 82 -12.28 -5.39 26.32
N HIS A 83 -11.58 -4.25 26.49
CA HIS A 83 -11.32 -3.33 25.39
C HIS A 83 -10.42 -4.00 24.36
N LYS A 84 -10.74 -3.78 23.11
CA LYS A 84 -10.02 -4.34 21.95
C LYS A 84 -9.51 -3.18 21.13
N ILE A 85 -8.23 -2.89 21.28
CA ILE A 85 -7.56 -1.78 20.60
C ILE A 85 -6.65 -2.38 19.54
N ALA A 86 -7.01 -2.19 18.29
CA ALA A 86 -6.20 -2.56 17.14
C ALA A 86 -5.43 -1.34 16.61
N SER A 87 -4.15 -1.49 16.37
CA SER A 87 -3.33 -0.47 15.74
C SER A 87 -3.59 -0.40 14.24
N SER A 88 -3.40 0.77 13.65
CA SER A 88 -3.40 0.96 12.19
C SER A 88 -1.98 0.98 11.62
N PHE A 89 -0.99 0.45 12.36
CA PHE A 89 0.42 0.56 11.98
C PHE A 89 0.72 -0.04 10.61
N PHE A 90 0.22 -1.25 10.33
CA PHE A 90 0.39 -1.87 9.03
C PHE A 90 -0.19 -1.04 7.88
N GLY A 91 -1.39 -0.47 8.08
CA GLY A 91 -1.99 0.43 7.12
C GLY A 91 -1.22 1.75 6.95
N PHE A 92 -0.56 2.22 8.00
CA PHE A 92 0.34 3.38 7.95
C PHE A 92 1.59 3.04 7.12
N ASP A 93 2.27 1.96 7.41
CA ASP A 93 3.49 1.51 6.73
C ASP A 93 3.27 1.35 5.22
N VAL A 94 2.26 0.58 4.81
CA VAL A 94 1.92 0.40 3.38
C VAL A 94 1.64 1.73 2.68
N ARG A 95 0.93 2.66 3.33
CA ARG A 95 0.68 3.98 2.73
C ARG A 95 1.95 4.81 2.65
N GLN A 96 2.82 4.74 3.66
CA GLN A 96 4.09 5.46 3.68
C GLN A 96 4.97 4.99 2.53
N GLU A 97 5.17 3.69 2.36
CA GLU A 97 6.01 3.09 1.32
C GLU A 97 5.49 3.44 -0.09
N VAL A 98 4.20 3.20 -0.35
CA VAL A 98 3.60 3.53 -1.65
C VAL A 98 3.64 5.02 -1.94
N SER A 99 3.35 5.88 -0.95
CA SER A 99 3.39 7.33 -1.15
C SER A 99 4.82 7.85 -1.30
N TYR A 100 5.79 7.19 -0.70
CA TYR A 100 7.18 7.54 -0.82
C TYR A 100 7.71 7.34 -2.24
N LEU A 101 7.35 6.21 -2.88
CA LEU A 101 7.76 5.88 -4.25
C LEU A 101 6.86 6.54 -5.31
N LEU A 102 5.54 6.40 -5.16
CA LEU A 102 4.55 6.72 -6.19
C LEU A 102 3.74 7.99 -5.90
N GLY A 103 4.00 8.67 -4.78
CA GLY A 103 3.23 9.83 -4.35
C GLY A 103 3.31 11.03 -5.29
N ASN A 104 4.45 11.20 -5.98
CA ASN A 104 4.67 12.25 -6.99
C ASN A 104 4.31 11.79 -8.42
N GLY A 105 3.78 10.57 -8.56
CA GLY A 105 3.50 9.95 -9.85
C GLY A 105 4.74 9.36 -10.52
N VAL A 106 4.52 8.69 -11.64
CA VAL A 106 5.57 8.14 -12.50
C VAL A 106 5.84 9.12 -13.63
N THR A 107 7.10 9.40 -13.91
CA THR A 107 7.53 10.24 -15.02
C THR A 107 8.21 9.38 -16.09
N PHE A 108 8.17 9.83 -17.33
CA PHE A 108 8.71 9.13 -18.51
C PHE A 108 9.62 10.07 -19.27
N GLN A 109 10.46 9.53 -20.18
CA GLN A 109 11.33 10.34 -21.02
C GLN A 109 10.52 11.15 -22.03
N ASP A 110 9.43 10.56 -22.57
CA ASP A 110 8.49 11.23 -23.47
C ASP A 110 7.20 11.61 -22.69
N ASP A 111 6.89 12.90 -22.65
CA ASP A 111 5.67 13.41 -22.02
C ASP A 111 4.39 12.82 -22.65
N ALA A 112 4.42 12.46 -23.93
CA ALA A 112 3.29 11.84 -24.63
C ALA A 112 2.96 10.43 -24.11
N THR A 113 3.91 9.74 -23.49
CA THR A 113 3.69 8.42 -22.87
C THR A 113 2.61 8.46 -21.83
N LYS A 114 2.64 9.47 -20.96
CA LYS A 114 1.64 9.62 -19.89
C LYS A 114 0.23 9.84 -20.40
N ASP A 115 0.08 10.61 -21.49
CA ASP A 115 -1.22 10.82 -22.15
C ASP A 115 -1.77 9.53 -22.75
N ARG A 116 -0.91 8.67 -23.31
CA ARG A 116 -1.27 7.36 -23.87
C ARG A 116 -1.68 6.34 -22.80
N LEU A 117 -1.08 6.39 -21.61
CA LEU A 117 -1.41 5.53 -20.47
C LEU A 117 -2.72 5.93 -19.76
N GLY A 118 -3.23 7.11 -20.07
CA GLY A 118 -4.50 7.61 -19.56
C GLY A 118 -4.40 8.33 -18.22
N LYS A 119 -5.32 9.27 -17.98
CA LYS A 119 -5.31 10.19 -16.83
C LYS A 119 -5.36 9.53 -15.45
N LYS A 120 -5.73 8.26 -15.36
CA LYS A 120 -5.86 7.52 -14.10
C LYS A 120 -4.64 6.64 -13.81
N PHE A 121 -3.64 6.64 -14.68
CA PHE A 121 -2.49 5.73 -14.55
C PHE A 121 -1.83 5.82 -13.17
N ASP A 122 -1.44 7.00 -12.72
CA ASP A 122 -0.80 7.17 -11.39
C ASP A 122 -1.70 6.68 -10.24
N LEU A 123 -3.02 6.91 -10.34
CA LEU A 123 -3.98 6.43 -9.33
C LEU A 123 -4.02 4.89 -9.29
N GLU A 124 -4.03 4.25 -10.46
CA GLU A 124 -4.02 2.79 -10.54
C GLU A 124 -2.66 2.22 -10.10
N MET A 125 -1.54 2.91 -10.36
CA MET A 125 -0.21 2.53 -9.86
C MET A 125 -0.16 2.56 -8.33
N VAL A 126 -0.65 3.63 -7.69
CA VAL A 126 -0.77 3.71 -6.22
C VAL A 126 -1.67 2.59 -5.68
N ARG A 127 -2.73 2.23 -6.40
CA ARG A 127 -3.63 1.14 -6.03
C ARG A 127 -2.94 -0.22 -6.16
N ALA A 128 -2.23 -0.44 -7.26
CA ALA A 128 -1.46 -1.66 -7.51
C ALA A 128 -0.39 -1.87 -6.43
N GLY A 129 0.37 -0.83 -6.10
CA GLY A 129 1.37 -0.87 -5.03
C GLY A 129 0.77 -1.25 -3.68
N LYS A 130 -0.35 -0.63 -3.28
CA LYS A 130 -1.05 -1.01 -2.04
C LYS A 130 -1.50 -2.47 -2.03
N TYR A 131 -2.04 -2.96 -3.15
CA TYR A 131 -2.50 -4.35 -3.23
C TYR A 131 -1.33 -5.34 -3.22
N ALA A 132 -0.22 -5.01 -3.88
CA ALA A 132 0.99 -5.83 -3.88
C ALA A 132 1.61 -5.93 -2.48
N LEU A 133 1.78 -4.83 -1.77
CA LEU A 133 2.33 -4.83 -0.40
C LEU A 133 1.41 -5.55 0.60
N VAL A 134 0.09 -5.38 0.48
CA VAL A 134 -0.87 -6.05 1.38
C VAL A 134 -0.98 -7.54 1.10
N ALA A 135 -1.08 -7.95 -0.17
CA ALA A 135 -1.38 -9.34 -0.53
C ALA A 135 -0.16 -10.13 -1.01
N GLY A 136 0.98 -9.46 -1.24
CA GLY A 136 2.18 -10.03 -1.84
C GLY A 136 2.22 -9.87 -3.35
N VAL A 137 1.07 -9.77 -4.02
CA VAL A 137 0.97 -9.56 -5.47
C VAL A 137 -0.32 -8.84 -5.84
N ALA A 138 -0.25 -8.00 -6.86
CA ALA A 138 -1.39 -7.41 -7.56
C ALA A 138 -1.28 -7.72 -9.06
N PHE A 139 -2.37 -7.59 -9.80
CA PHE A 139 -2.39 -7.91 -11.22
C PHE A 139 -2.92 -6.71 -12.00
N GLY A 140 -2.15 -6.23 -12.95
CA GLY A 140 -2.52 -5.12 -13.83
C GLY A 140 -2.96 -5.64 -15.19
N PHE A 141 -4.20 -5.37 -15.55
CA PHE A 141 -4.76 -5.64 -16.85
C PHE A 141 -4.69 -4.40 -17.72
N TRP A 142 -3.99 -4.48 -18.86
CA TRP A 142 -4.01 -3.41 -19.85
C TRP A 142 -5.29 -3.52 -20.69
N ASN A 143 -6.22 -2.59 -20.45
CA ASN A 143 -7.50 -2.56 -21.15
C ASN A 143 -7.53 -1.43 -22.18
N LEU A 144 -6.99 -1.68 -23.36
CA LEU A 144 -6.92 -0.80 -24.54
C LEU A 144 -6.16 0.51 -24.31
N ASP A 145 -6.68 1.40 -23.49
CA ASP A 145 -6.22 2.76 -23.26
C ASP A 145 -6.02 3.10 -21.77
N HIS A 146 -6.20 2.12 -20.89
CA HIS A 146 -6.05 2.33 -19.45
C HIS A 146 -5.65 1.04 -18.72
N LEU A 147 -5.09 1.23 -17.54
CA LEU A 147 -4.74 0.16 -16.61
C LEU A 147 -5.92 -0.13 -15.67
N GLU A 148 -6.31 -1.40 -15.53
CA GLU A 148 -7.18 -1.90 -14.47
C GLU A 148 -6.37 -2.78 -13.51
N VAL A 149 -6.60 -2.67 -12.21
CA VAL A 149 -5.85 -3.44 -11.20
C VAL A 149 -6.76 -4.38 -10.44
N PHE A 150 -6.35 -5.67 -10.37
CA PHE A 150 -7.03 -6.72 -9.63
C PHE A 150 -6.24 -7.12 -8.40
N LYS A 151 -6.96 -7.43 -7.33
CA LYS A 151 -6.39 -8.00 -6.11
C LYS A 151 -6.15 -9.50 -6.28
N LEU A 152 -5.21 -10.04 -5.52
CA LEU A 152 -5.01 -11.49 -5.42
C LEU A 152 -6.32 -12.23 -5.07
N ARG A 153 -7.16 -11.67 -4.22
CA ARG A 153 -8.42 -12.27 -3.80
C ARG A 153 -9.55 -12.25 -4.84
N GLU A 154 -9.34 -11.53 -5.94
CA GLU A 154 -10.28 -11.38 -7.05
C GLU A 154 -9.76 -12.03 -8.33
N PHE A 155 -8.55 -12.62 -8.29
CA PHE A 155 -7.88 -13.13 -9.48
C PHE A 155 -7.12 -14.42 -9.17
N VAL A 156 -7.44 -15.50 -9.90
CA VAL A 156 -6.70 -16.76 -9.86
C VAL A 156 -5.67 -16.74 -10.98
N PRO A 157 -4.38 -16.64 -10.66
CA PRO A 157 -3.33 -16.70 -11.68
C PRO A 157 -3.08 -18.13 -12.12
N LEU A 158 -2.96 -18.35 -13.42
CA LEU A 158 -2.59 -19.62 -14.02
C LEU A 158 -1.21 -19.50 -14.66
N TYR A 159 -0.20 -19.97 -13.94
CA TYR A 159 1.19 -19.92 -14.35
C TYR A 159 1.56 -21.13 -15.23
N ASP A 160 2.46 -20.90 -16.16
CA ASP A 160 3.10 -21.94 -16.93
C ASP A 160 4.09 -22.72 -16.05
N GLU A 161 4.04 -24.07 -16.10
CA GLU A 161 4.87 -24.94 -15.27
C GLU A 161 6.34 -24.96 -15.67
N GLU A 162 6.65 -24.62 -16.94
CA GLU A 162 8.01 -24.70 -17.48
C GLU A 162 8.81 -23.43 -17.17
N ASN A 163 8.21 -22.26 -17.38
CA ASN A 163 8.90 -20.98 -17.28
C ASN A 163 8.40 -20.08 -16.12
N GLY A 164 7.27 -20.45 -15.49
CA GLY A 164 6.66 -19.65 -14.41
C GLY A 164 5.99 -18.36 -14.87
N ALA A 165 5.77 -18.19 -16.19
CA ALA A 165 5.10 -17.02 -16.72
C ALA A 165 3.58 -17.09 -16.48
N LEU A 166 2.94 -15.95 -16.27
CA LEU A 166 1.49 -15.85 -16.19
C LEU A 166 0.90 -15.92 -17.62
N MET A 167 0.19 -17.01 -17.94
CA MET A 167 -0.31 -17.28 -19.30
C MET A 167 -1.83 -17.22 -19.41
N ALA A 168 -2.54 -17.38 -18.31
CA ALA A 168 -3.99 -17.23 -18.22
C ALA A 168 -4.39 -16.81 -16.81
N GLY A 169 -5.67 -16.43 -16.62
CA GLY A 169 -6.14 -16.12 -15.28
C GLY A 169 -7.66 -15.99 -15.23
N ILE A 170 -8.21 -16.18 -14.04
CA ILE A 170 -9.63 -16.10 -13.80
C ILE A 170 -9.92 -14.97 -12.83
N ARG A 171 -10.52 -13.88 -13.32
CA ARG A 171 -11.07 -12.84 -12.45
C ARG A 171 -12.44 -13.28 -11.98
N PHE A 172 -12.70 -13.18 -10.68
CA PHE A 172 -14.00 -13.53 -10.11
C PHE A 172 -14.43 -12.53 -9.06
N TRP A 173 -15.73 -12.29 -8.98
CA TRP A 173 -16.33 -11.39 -7.98
C TRP A 173 -17.78 -11.73 -7.72
N GLN A 174 -18.21 -11.42 -6.52
CA GLN A 174 -19.58 -11.50 -6.08
C GLN A 174 -19.93 -10.23 -5.31
N VAL A 175 -20.94 -9.48 -5.77
CA VAL A 175 -21.29 -8.19 -5.16
C VAL A 175 -21.87 -8.38 -3.76
N GLU A 176 -22.76 -9.35 -3.61
CA GLU A 176 -23.41 -9.73 -2.35
C GLU A 176 -23.59 -11.26 -2.33
N LYS A 177 -23.70 -11.85 -1.13
CA LYS A 177 -23.79 -13.30 -0.95
C LYS A 177 -25.01 -13.96 -1.62
N ASP A 178 -26.06 -13.20 -1.92
CA ASP A 178 -27.28 -13.65 -2.61
C ASP A 178 -27.24 -13.40 -4.12
N LYS A 179 -26.27 -12.63 -4.61
CA LYS A 179 -26.09 -12.33 -6.03
C LYS A 179 -25.26 -13.39 -6.73
N PRO A 180 -25.38 -13.51 -8.06
CA PRO A 180 -24.57 -14.46 -8.82
C PRO A 180 -23.07 -14.18 -8.70
N LEU A 181 -22.28 -15.24 -8.60
CA LEU A 181 -20.84 -15.18 -8.82
C LEU A 181 -20.59 -14.97 -10.31
N ARG A 182 -19.76 -14.00 -10.65
CA ARG A 182 -19.28 -13.74 -12.00
C ARG A 182 -17.82 -14.13 -12.09
N ALA A 183 -17.44 -14.71 -13.21
CA ALA A 183 -16.04 -15.02 -13.50
C ALA A 183 -15.73 -14.69 -14.96
N THR A 184 -14.53 -14.22 -15.21
CA THR A 184 -13.99 -14.00 -16.56
C THR A 184 -12.67 -14.73 -16.65
N LEU A 185 -12.61 -15.69 -17.59
CA LEU A 185 -11.36 -16.35 -17.95
C LEU A 185 -10.65 -15.54 -19.01
N TYR A 186 -9.45 -15.09 -18.70
CA TYR A 186 -8.53 -14.41 -19.62
C TYR A 186 -7.52 -15.42 -20.15
N GLU A 187 -7.36 -15.46 -21.46
CA GLU A 187 -6.39 -16.29 -22.20
C GLU A 187 -5.63 -15.36 -23.16
N VAL A 188 -4.56 -15.83 -23.78
CA VAL A 188 -3.77 -15.02 -24.73
C VAL A 188 -4.59 -14.60 -25.95
N ASP A 189 -5.52 -15.46 -26.39
CA ASP A 189 -6.33 -15.30 -27.61
C ASP A 189 -7.74 -14.74 -27.36
N GLY A 190 -8.02 -14.22 -26.16
CA GLY A 190 -9.29 -13.59 -25.82
C GLY A 190 -9.78 -13.92 -24.40
N TYR A 191 -11.02 -13.56 -24.12
CA TYR A 191 -11.63 -13.77 -22.81
C TYR A 191 -13.07 -14.23 -22.93
N THR A 192 -13.52 -15.01 -21.91
CA THR A 192 -14.86 -15.60 -21.83
C THR A 192 -15.49 -15.25 -20.49
N ASP A 193 -16.74 -14.79 -20.51
CA ASP A 193 -17.48 -14.45 -19.30
C ASP A 193 -18.39 -15.59 -18.86
N TYR A 194 -18.35 -15.91 -17.57
CA TYR A 194 -19.12 -16.94 -16.90
C TYR A 194 -19.98 -16.37 -15.79
N ILE A 195 -21.05 -17.07 -15.46
CA ILE A 195 -21.96 -16.73 -14.36
C ILE A 195 -22.39 -17.99 -13.62
N ARG A 196 -22.42 -17.92 -12.30
CA ARG A 196 -22.97 -18.96 -11.45
C ARG A 196 -24.01 -18.38 -10.52
N ARG A 197 -25.28 -18.83 -10.67
CA ARG A 197 -26.37 -18.46 -9.77
C ARG A 197 -26.39 -19.39 -8.55
N LYS A 198 -27.01 -18.91 -7.47
CA LYS A 198 -27.12 -19.72 -6.24
C LYS A 198 -27.87 -21.01 -6.46
N GLY A 199 -27.20 -22.14 -6.20
CA GLY A 199 -27.76 -23.47 -6.36
C GLY A 199 -27.77 -24.03 -7.80
N GLU A 200 -27.18 -23.29 -8.75
CA GLU A 200 -27.01 -23.71 -10.14
C GLU A 200 -25.52 -23.96 -10.45
N ASP A 201 -25.28 -24.69 -11.52
CA ASP A 201 -23.93 -24.85 -12.07
C ASP A 201 -23.48 -23.55 -12.78
N MET A 202 -22.19 -23.44 -13.01
CA MET A 202 -21.63 -22.36 -13.79
C MET A 202 -22.08 -22.48 -15.25
N THR A 203 -22.37 -21.34 -15.89
CA THR A 203 -22.78 -21.27 -17.29
C THR A 203 -22.01 -20.15 -18.00
N VAL A 204 -21.82 -20.29 -19.31
CA VAL A 204 -21.25 -19.24 -20.16
C VAL A 204 -22.24 -18.08 -20.22
N LEU A 205 -21.80 -16.89 -19.87
CA LEU A 205 -22.60 -15.67 -19.98
C LEU A 205 -22.40 -15.00 -21.34
N LYS A 206 -21.15 -14.97 -21.80
CA LYS A 206 -20.74 -14.47 -23.11
C LYS A 206 -19.61 -15.34 -23.63
N GLU A 207 -19.74 -15.77 -24.88
CA GLU A 207 -18.75 -16.56 -25.57
C GLU A 207 -17.40 -15.83 -25.68
N LYS A 208 -16.33 -16.55 -26.05
CA LYS A 208 -14.98 -16.05 -26.19
C LYS A 208 -14.92 -14.88 -27.16
N ARG A 209 -14.28 -13.80 -26.73
CA ARG A 209 -14.14 -12.57 -27.51
C ARG A 209 -12.71 -12.11 -27.52
N PRO A 210 -12.22 -11.52 -28.62
CA PRO A 210 -10.93 -10.89 -28.67
C PRO A 210 -10.90 -9.63 -27.79
N TYR A 211 -9.72 -9.21 -27.36
CA TYR A 211 -9.54 -8.03 -26.52
C TYR A 211 -9.84 -6.73 -27.24
N VAL A 212 -9.46 -6.64 -28.52
CA VAL A 212 -9.61 -5.44 -29.36
C VAL A 212 -10.62 -5.71 -30.45
N LEU A 213 -11.76 -5.06 -30.42
CA LEU A 213 -12.75 -5.08 -31.50
C LEU A 213 -12.64 -3.79 -32.29
N ARG A 214 -12.18 -3.88 -33.53
CA ARG A 214 -12.14 -2.75 -34.46
C ARG A 214 -13.30 -2.82 -35.44
N LEU A 215 -14.06 -1.74 -35.55
CA LEU A 215 -15.07 -1.57 -36.55
C LEU A 215 -14.40 -1.15 -37.88
N ARG A 216 -14.52 -1.96 -38.91
CA ARG A 216 -14.15 -1.59 -40.28
C ARG A 216 -15.42 -1.44 -41.13
N THR A 217 -15.60 -0.27 -41.70
CA THR A 217 -16.65 -0.05 -42.69
C THR A 217 -16.09 -0.40 -44.07
N SER A 218 -16.70 -1.38 -44.75
CA SER A 218 -16.32 -1.72 -46.12
C SER A 218 -16.61 -0.54 -47.03
N GLN A 219 -15.62 -0.08 -47.80
CA GLN A 219 -15.78 1.03 -48.75
C GLN A 219 -16.64 0.63 -49.97
N ALA A 220 -16.84 -0.66 -50.17
CA ALA A 220 -17.54 -1.15 -51.39
C ALA A 220 -19.08 -1.22 -51.20
N ASP A 221 -19.56 -1.54 -50.01
CA ASP A 221 -21.00 -1.79 -49.76
C ASP A 221 -21.52 -1.19 -48.45
N GLY A 222 -20.67 -0.47 -47.70
CA GLY A 222 -21.04 0.12 -46.40
C GLY A 222 -21.25 -0.89 -45.27
N THR A 223 -20.88 -2.17 -45.47
CA THR A 223 -21.02 -3.20 -44.45
C THR A 223 -20.04 -2.98 -43.32
N GLU A 224 -20.54 -2.99 -42.09
CA GLU A 224 -19.73 -2.91 -40.89
C GLU A 224 -19.18 -4.31 -40.56
N ILE A 225 -17.86 -4.46 -40.59
CA ILE A 225 -17.15 -5.70 -40.22
C ILE A 225 -16.39 -5.46 -38.94
N TYR A 226 -16.63 -6.29 -37.93
CA TYR A 226 -15.84 -6.29 -36.72
C TYR A 226 -14.60 -7.17 -36.89
N ASP A 227 -13.43 -6.54 -36.89
CA ASP A 227 -12.14 -7.23 -36.92
C ASP A 227 -11.61 -7.34 -35.49
N GLY A 228 -11.46 -8.59 -35.01
CA GLY A 228 -10.98 -8.89 -33.66
C GLY A 228 -9.46 -9.05 -33.66
N GLN A 229 -8.80 -8.35 -32.75
CA GLN A 229 -7.36 -8.47 -32.53
C GLN A 229 -7.08 -8.77 -31.05
N ASN A 230 -5.95 -9.45 -30.79
CA ASN A 230 -5.47 -9.71 -29.46
C ASN A 230 -4.12 -9.00 -29.24
N TYR A 231 -3.68 -8.94 -27.99
CA TYR A 231 -2.37 -8.45 -27.63
C TYR A 231 -1.28 -9.46 -28.08
N PRO A 232 -0.02 -9.00 -28.25
CA PRO A 232 1.08 -9.88 -28.63
C PRO A 232 1.43 -10.89 -27.54
N SER A 233 1.06 -10.62 -26.30
CA SER A 233 1.27 -11.48 -25.13
C SER A 233 0.04 -11.43 -24.23
N PHE A 234 0.05 -12.21 -23.15
CA PHE A 234 -1.03 -12.19 -22.15
C PHE A 234 -1.17 -10.78 -21.53
N PRO A 235 -2.38 -10.17 -21.54
CA PRO A 235 -2.54 -8.74 -21.23
C PRO A 235 -2.60 -8.41 -19.74
N ILE A 236 -2.24 -9.33 -18.87
CA ILE A 236 -2.19 -9.12 -17.42
C ILE A 236 -0.78 -9.34 -16.92
N VAL A 237 -0.24 -8.32 -16.24
CA VAL A 237 1.11 -8.30 -15.68
C VAL A 237 1.01 -8.38 -14.15
N PRO A 238 1.77 -9.26 -13.46
CA PRO A 238 1.80 -9.30 -12.00
C PRO A 238 2.77 -8.24 -11.47
N LEU A 239 2.32 -7.44 -10.49
CA LEU A 239 3.17 -6.63 -9.62
C LEU A 239 3.41 -7.40 -8.33
N LYS A 240 4.62 -7.86 -8.11
CA LYS A 240 5.02 -8.62 -6.93
C LYS A 240 5.62 -7.71 -5.86
N ASN A 241 5.47 -8.07 -4.59
CA ASN A 241 6.23 -7.48 -3.52
C ASN A 241 7.54 -8.28 -3.37
N GLY A 242 8.57 -7.85 -4.09
CA GLY A 242 9.83 -8.56 -4.20
C GLY A 242 9.73 -9.92 -4.90
N ASP A 243 10.82 -10.65 -4.95
CA ASP A 243 10.94 -11.95 -5.65
C ASP A 243 10.03 -13.04 -5.07
N ASP A 244 9.84 -13.02 -3.74
CA ASP A 244 9.06 -14.04 -3.02
C ASP A 244 7.55 -13.78 -3.06
N ALA A 245 7.11 -12.63 -3.53
CA ALA A 245 5.69 -12.21 -3.61
C ALA A 245 4.96 -12.39 -2.26
N LEU A 246 5.57 -11.97 -1.16
CA LEU A 246 5.01 -12.09 0.19
C LEU A 246 4.34 -10.80 0.63
N SER A 247 3.24 -10.93 1.39
CA SER A 247 2.66 -9.78 2.09
C SER A 247 3.68 -9.12 3.01
N GLU A 248 3.71 -7.80 3.05
CA GLU A 248 4.58 -7.02 3.94
C GLU A 248 4.32 -7.31 5.44
N LEU A 249 3.16 -7.84 5.78
CA LEU A 249 2.80 -8.31 7.12
C LEU A 249 3.51 -9.62 7.51
N THR A 250 4.04 -10.38 6.52
CA THR A 250 4.63 -11.70 6.75
C THR A 250 5.86 -11.59 7.66
N GLY A 251 5.88 -12.41 8.71
CA GLY A 251 6.94 -12.38 9.73
C GLY A 251 6.80 -11.29 10.80
N LYS A 252 5.96 -10.26 10.57
CA LYS A 252 5.82 -9.08 11.44
C LYS A 252 4.50 -9.09 12.23
N ARG A 253 3.53 -9.92 11.82
CA ARG A 253 2.20 -10.04 12.42
C ARG A 253 2.23 -10.19 13.93
N ASN A 254 3.11 -11.05 14.47
CA ASN A 254 3.18 -11.33 15.89
C ASN A 254 3.58 -10.10 16.72
N THR A 255 4.41 -9.21 16.17
CA THR A 255 4.79 -7.95 16.83
C THR A 255 3.61 -6.97 16.87
N VAL A 256 2.81 -6.90 15.80
CA VAL A 256 1.57 -6.12 15.78
C VAL A 256 0.57 -6.65 16.80
N ASP A 257 0.35 -7.98 16.83
CA ASP A 257 -0.54 -8.63 17.79
C ASP A 257 -0.12 -8.38 19.23
N ALA A 258 1.18 -8.45 19.52
CA ALA A 258 1.72 -8.18 20.85
C ALA A 258 1.49 -6.72 21.29
N LEU A 259 1.72 -5.75 20.40
CA LEU A 259 1.43 -4.33 20.68
C LEU A 259 -0.03 -4.11 20.98
N ASP A 260 -0.92 -4.64 20.14
CA ASP A 260 -2.36 -4.47 20.26
C ASP A 260 -2.88 -5.12 21.58
N LEU A 261 -2.36 -6.29 21.93
CA LEU A 261 -2.70 -6.97 23.19
C LEU A 261 -2.21 -6.17 24.41
N CYS A 262 -0.95 -5.71 24.39
CA CYS A 262 -0.40 -4.90 25.49
C CYS A 262 -1.18 -3.59 25.67
N THR A 263 -1.52 -2.92 24.56
CA THR A 263 -2.31 -1.68 24.59
C THR A 263 -3.71 -1.94 25.11
N SER A 264 -4.38 -3.00 24.66
CA SER A 264 -5.71 -3.40 25.14
C SER A 264 -5.69 -3.71 26.63
N ASN A 265 -4.69 -4.47 27.09
CA ASN A 265 -4.53 -4.81 28.50
C ASN A 265 -4.21 -3.59 29.37
N MET A 266 -3.44 -2.62 28.86
CA MET A 266 -3.17 -1.37 29.57
C MET A 266 -4.49 -0.63 29.88
N VAL A 267 -5.38 -0.50 28.90
CA VAL A 267 -6.68 0.15 29.06
C VAL A 267 -7.58 -0.67 29.98
N ASN A 268 -7.60 -2.00 29.85
CA ASN A 268 -8.35 -2.87 30.76
C ASN A 268 -7.86 -2.73 32.20
N ASN A 269 -6.55 -2.64 32.41
CA ASN A 269 -5.97 -2.47 33.75
C ASN A 269 -6.30 -1.09 34.36
N VAL A 270 -6.41 -0.04 33.53
CA VAL A 270 -6.87 1.27 34.00
C VAL A 270 -8.33 1.20 34.49
N ASP A 271 -9.20 0.52 33.72
CA ASP A 271 -10.61 0.34 34.13
C ASP A 271 -10.72 -0.51 35.39
N GLU A 272 -9.98 -1.62 35.48
CA GLU A 272 -9.96 -2.50 36.64
C GLU A 272 -9.32 -1.82 37.88
N GLY A 273 -8.26 -1.00 37.68
CA GLY A 273 -7.60 -0.24 38.72
C GLY A 273 -8.50 0.82 39.37
N ASN A 274 -9.57 1.23 38.68
CA ASN A 274 -10.59 2.11 39.25
C ASN A 274 -11.60 1.36 40.12
N LEU A 275 -11.58 0.01 40.13
CA LEU A 275 -12.43 -0.78 41.00
C LEU A 275 -11.86 -0.79 42.44
N ILE A 276 -12.68 -0.42 43.38
CA ILE A 276 -12.35 -0.47 44.81
C ILE A 276 -12.78 -1.84 45.35
N TYR A 277 -11.83 -2.62 45.82
CA TYR A 277 -12.08 -3.86 46.54
C TYR A 277 -12.12 -3.56 48.01
N TRP A 278 -13.15 -4.05 48.69
CA TRP A 278 -13.29 -3.89 50.13
C TRP A 278 -12.82 -5.17 50.82
N VAL A 279 -11.81 -5.05 51.64
CA VAL A 279 -11.34 -6.14 52.49
C VAL A 279 -12.04 -6.02 53.84
N LEU A 280 -12.98 -6.92 54.10
CA LEU A 280 -13.71 -7.03 55.36
C LEU A 280 -12.94 -8.00 56.27
N THR A 281 -12.52 -7.51 57.44
CA THR A 281 -11.76 -8.33 58.41
C THR A 281 -12.56 -8.37 59.72
N ASN A 282 -12.62 -9.57 60.34
CA ASN A 282 -13.37 -9.81 61.58
C ASN A 282 -14.86 -9.49 61.53
N CYS A 283 -15.46 -9.64 60.34
CA CYS A 283 -16.92 -9.46 60.13
C CYS A 283 -17.63 -10.82 60.25
N GLY A 284 -17.36 -11.58 61.29
CA GLY A 284 -18.00 -12.88 61.54
C GLY A 284 -19.50 -12.74 61.68
N GLY A 285 -20.27 -13.52 60.89
CA GLY A 285 -21.73 -13.50 60.88
C GLY A 285 -22.38 -12.75 59.73
N MET A 286 -21.59 -12.15 58.80
CA MET A 286 -22.12 -11.63 57.53
C MET A 286 -22.38 -12.80 56.59
N ASP A 287 -23.57 -12.79 55.99
CA ASP A 287 -23.92 -13.70 54.87
C ASP A 287 -23.89 -12.98 53.52
N ASP A 288 -24.08 -13.71 52.41
CA ASP A 288 -24.09 -13.17 51.06
C ASP A 288 -25.08 -12.00 50.88
N LEU A 289 -26.16 -11.97 51.63
CA LEU A 289 -27.14 -10.88 51.61
C LEU A 289 -26.61 -9.62 52.30
N ASP A 290 -25.86 -9.78 53.37
CA ASP A 290 -25.24 -8.67 54.10
C ASP A 290 -24.08 -8.09 53.32
N ASP A 291 -23.31 -8.90 52.63
CA ASP A 291 -22.28 -8.46 51.67
C ASP A 291 -22.88 -7.64 50.53
N SER A 292 -24.01 -8.09 49.98
CA SER A 292 -24.75 -7.37 48.95
C SER A 292 -25.28 -6.02 49.46
N LYS A 293 -25.83 -5.97 50.65
CA LYS A 293 -26.32 -4.73 51.30
C LYS A 293 -25.16 -3.76 51.60
N PHE A 294 -24.00 -4.29 52.01
CA PHE A 294 -22.80 -3.50 52.23
C PHE A 294 -22.37 -2.83 50.93
N LEU A 295 -22.25 -3.61 49.83
CA LEU A 295 -21.87 -3.08 48.51
C LEU A 295 -22.87 -2.06 47.97
N ASP A 296 -24.19 -2.26 48.17
CA ASP A 296 -25.22 -1.32 47.76
C ASP A 296 -25.15 0.00 48.56
N LYS A 297 -24.85 -0.05 49.85
CA LYS A 297 -24.63 1.15 50.66
C LYS A 297 -23.39 1.91 50.24
N VAL A 298 -22.29 1.21 50.00
CA VAL A 298 -21.04 1.83 49.48
C VAL A 298 -21.28 2.52 48.13
N ARG A 299 -22.02 1.88 47.24
CA ARG A 299 -22.33 2.44 45.90
C ARG A 299 -23.27 3.64 45.93
N THR A 300 -24.27 3.62 46.86
CA THR A 300 -25.32 4.64 46.88
C THR A 300 -25.01 5.81 47.82
N SER A 301 -24.41 5.56 48.97
CA SER A 301 -24.15 6.60 49.99
C SER A 301 -22.67 6.91 50.19
N HIS A 302 -21.76 6.11 49.58
CA HIS A 302 -20.32 6.17 49.82
C HIS A 302 -19.90 6.02 51.28
N ILE A 303 -20.78 5.51 52.13
CA ILE A 303 -20.55 5.26 53.56
C ILE A 303 -20.87 3.79 53.85
N ALA A 304 -19.93 3.10 54.48
CA ALA A 304 -20.12 1.73 54.96
C ALA A 304 -19.83 1.65 56.46
N HIS A 305 -20.63 0.89 57.19
CA HIS A 305 -20.36 0.56 58.60
C HIS A 305 -20.01 -0.91 58.68
N ALA A 306 -18.79 -1.22 59.13
CA ALA A 306 -18.42 -2.57 59.55
C ALA A 306 -18.82 -2.73 61.01
N GLY A 307 -19.85 -3.54 61.27
CA GLY A 307 -20.32 -3.82 62.64
C GLY A 307 -19.99 -5.25 62.99
N SER A 308 -19.41 -5.47 64.17
CA SER A 308 -19.33 -6.80 64.76
C SER A 308 -20.19 -6.88 66.00
N ASP A 309 -20.84 -7.99 66.19
CA ASP A 309 -21.61 -8.28 67.40
C ASP A 309 -20.62 -8.68 68.52
N GLY A 310 -20.04 -7.64 69.13
CA GLY A 310 -19.38 -7.79 70.45
C GLY A 310 -17.84 -8.06 70.43
N ASP A 311 -17.13 -8.00 69.33
CA ASP A 311 -15.66 -8.14 69.32
C ASP A 311 -14.96 -6.91 68.75
N GLU A 312 -13.87 -6.48 69.40
CA GLU A 312 -13.04 -5.37 69.01
C GLU A 312 -12.35 -5.68 67.67
N GLY A 313 -12.61 -4.88 66.62
CA GLY A 313 -11.73 -4.83 65.44
C GLY A 313 -12.31 -5.24 64.11
N ALA A 314 -13.65 -5.12 63.87
CA ALA A 314 -14.16 -5.24 62.51
C ALA A 314 -13.69 -4.04 61.68
N THR A 315 -13.00 -4.31 60.59
CA THR A 315 -12.48 -3.27 59.68
C THR A 315 -12.91 -3.54 58.25
N ALA A 316 -13.18 -2.44 57.52
CA ALA A 316 -13.41 -2.44 56.08
C ALA A 316 -12.38 -1.52 55.43
N GLU A 317 -11.42 -2.09 54.73
CA GLU A 317 -10.37 -1.33 54.07
C GLU A 317 -10.60 -1.32 52.55
N PRO A 318 -10.64 -0.15 51.92
CA PRO A 318 -10.65 -0.08 50.48
C PRO A 318 -9.23 -0.43 49.94
N ARG A 319 -9.17 -1.29 48.97
CA ARG A 319 -7.93 -1.59 48.24
C ARG A 319 -8.17 -1.43 46.77
N THR A 320 -7.19 -0.87 46.07
CA THR A 320 -7.11 -0.81 44.61
C THR A 320 -6.03 -1.75 44.14
N ILE A 321 -6.18 -2.32 42.96
CA ILE A 321 -5.14 -3.13 42.34
C ILE A 321 -4.12 -2.18 41.70
N GLU A 322 -2.89 -2.23 42.19
CA GLU A 322 -1.78 -1.53 41.55
C GLU A 322 -1.31 -2.35 40.35
N ALA A 323 -1.70 -1.91 39.13
CA ALA A 323 -1.19 -2.51 37.90
C ALA A 323 0.25 -2.00 37.60
N PRO A 324 1.11 -2.79 36.95
CA PRO A 324 2.49 -2.40 36.64
C PRO A 324 2.53 -1.44 35.42
N PHE A 325 1.90 -0.26 35.54
CA PHE A 325 1.74 0.70 34.44
C PHE A 325 3.05 1.10 33.79
N GLN A 326 4.10 1.40 34.56
CA GLN A 326 5.41 1.80 34.01
C GLN A 326 6.07 0.67 33.20
N GLY A 327 5.98 -0.58 33.66
CA GLY A 327 6.49 -1.73 32.93
C GLY A 327 5.72 -1.99 31.62
N THR A 328 4.41 -1.79 31.66
CA THR A 328 3.56 -1.94 30.45
C THR A 328 3.83 -0.83 29.44
N GLU A 329 3.97 0.43 29.89
CA GLU A 329 4.32 1.56 29.04
C GLU A 329 5.69 1.35 28.36
N ALA A 330 6.71 0.97 29.12
CA ALA A 330 8.03 0.65 28.58
C ALA A 330 7.98 -0.49 27.53
N THR A 331 7.13 -1.49 27.77
CA THR A 331 6.92 -2.60 26.80
C THR A 331 6.23 -2.11 25.53
N ILE A 332 5.20 -1.29 25.64
CA ILE A 332 4.50 -0.68 24.49
C ILE A 332 5.49 0.15 23.66
N ASP A 333 6.34 0.96 24.29
CA ASP A 333 7.33 1.79 23.61
C ASP A 333 8.43 0.94 22.93
N MET A 334 8.85 -0.14 23.56
CA MET A 334 9.76 -1.10 22.95
C MET A 334 9.14 -1.77 21.72
N LEU A 335 7.88 -2.21 21.81
CA LEU A 335 7.17 -2.85 20.69
C LEU A 335 6.92 -1.87 19.54
N LYS A 336 6.60 -0.60 19.83
CA LYS A 336 6.49 0.44 18.80
C LYS A 336 7.81 0.64 18.05
N ARG A 337 8.92 0.80 18.76
CA ARG A 337 10.24 0.93 18.13
C ARG A 337 10.57 -0.29 17.29
N LYS A 338 10.32 -1.50 17.82
CA LYS A 338 10.52 -2.74 17.08
C LYS A 338 9.68 -2.80 15.81
N LEU A 339 8.45 -2.29 15.81
CA LEU A 339 7.63 -2.21 14.59
C LEU A 339 8.26 -1.30 13.54
N TYR A 340 8.72 -0.10 13.91
CA TYR A 340 9.42 0.77 12.96
C TYR A 340 10.68 0.12 12.39
N GLU A 341 11.44 -0.62 13.20
CA GLU A 341 12.62 -1.38 12.77
C GLU A 341 12.25 -2.55 11.85
N ASP A 342 11.28 -3.40 12.25
CA ASP A 342 10.87 -4.59 11.49
C ASP A 342 10.24 -4.22 10.13
N PHE A 343 9.49 -3.12 10.07
CA PHE A 343 8.88 -2.63 8.84
C PHE A 343 9.78 -1.67 8.05
N GLN A 344 10.95 -1.31 8.59
CA GLN A 344 11.86 -0.31 8.02
C GLN A 344 11.16 1.03 7.73
N ALA A 345 10.14 1.34 8.53
CA ALA A 345 9.30 2.53 8.35
C ALA A 345 10.00 3.78 8.90
N PHE A 346 9.75 4.92 8.28
CA PHE A 346 10.24 6.22 8.75
C PHE A 346 9.40 6.72 9.94
N ASP A 347 10.06 6.95 11.07
CA ASP A 347 9.44 7.52 12.27
C ASP A 347 9.58 9.05 12.30
N SER A 348 8.54 9.75 11.88
CA SER A 348 8.50 11.22 11.90
C SER A 348 8.53 11.81 13.32
N SER A 349 8.10 11.05 14.34
CA SER A 349 8.09 11.51 15.74
C SER A 349 9.50 11.61 16.31
N ALA A 350 10.37 10.68 15.94
CA ALA A 350 11.78 10.69 16.32
C ALA A 350 12.54 11.90 15.72
N VAL A 351 12.14 12.34 14.52
CA VAL A 351 12.71 13.51 13.85
C VAL A 351 12.19 14.82 14.46
N SER A 352 10.92 14.86 14.85
CA SER A 352 10.28 16.08 15.41
C SER A 352 10.72 16.40 16.84
N ALA A 353 11.29 15.45 17.58
CA ALA A 353 11.65 15.59 18.99
C ALA A 353 12.92 16.43 19.26
N GLY A 354 13.62 16.92 18.23
CA GLY A 354 14.85 17.72 18.40
C GLY A 354 15.18 18.60 17.20
N ASN A 355 16.13 19.53 17.40
CA ASN A 355 16.75 20.30 16.30
C ASN A 355 17.70 19.37 15.51
N GLN A 356 17.14 18.49 14.67
CA GLN A 356 17.93 17.59 13.84
C GLN A 356 18.44 18.30 12.59
N THR A 357 19.70 18.02 12.25
CA THR A 357 20.30 18.52 10.99
C THR A 357 19.69 17.79 9.79
N ALA A 358 19.72 18.43 8.61
CA ALA A 358 19.27 17.77 7.36
C ALA A 358 19.96 16.43 7.12
N THR A 359 21.24 16.32 7.48
CA THR A 359 22.00 15.05 7.41
C THR A 359 21.41 13.96 8.30
N ALA A 360 20.99 14.31 9.53
CA ALA A 360 20.37 13.36 10.44
C ALA A 360 18.97 12.93 9.94
N ILE A 361 18.22 13.87 9.38
CA ILE A 361 16.91 13.57 8.73
C ILE A 361 17.13 12.65 7.53
N ALA A 362 18.09 12.97 6.64
CA ALA A 362 18.42 12.12 5.51
C ALA A 362 18.84 10.69 5.94
N ALA A 363 19.66 10.58 6.98
CA ALA A 363 20.09 9.28 7.52
C ALA A 363 18.91 8.46 8.08
N SER A 364 17.87 9.10 8.63
CA SER A 364 16.69 8.41 9.15
C SER A 364 15.80 7.80 8.07
N TYR A 365 15.92 8.25 6.80
CA TYR A 365 15.25 7.65 5.65
C TYR A 365 15.96 6.40 5.11
N THR A 366 17.21 6.13 5.50
CA THR A 366 18.00 5.03 4.92
C THR A 366 17.30 3.67 4.98
N PRO A 367 16.64 3.24 6.09
CA PRO A 367 15.93 1.96 6.10
C PRO A 367 14.77 1.91 5.09
N LEU A 368 14.02 3.00 4.99
CA LEU A 368 12.92 3.12 4.03
C LEU A 368 13.44 3.18 2.58
N ASP A 369 14.56 3.88 2.34
CA ASP A 369 15.19 3.94 1.02
C ASP A 369 15.56 2.53 0.52
N LEU A 370 16.24 1.72 1.37
CA LEU A 370 16.63 0.35 1.02
C LEU A 370 15.44 -0.56 0.73
N LYS A 371 14.40 -0.47 1.56
CA LYS A 371 13.15 -1.23 1.35
C LYS A 371 12.48 -0.87 0.02
N VAL A 372 12.41 0.42 -0.26
CA VAL A 372 11.75 0.95 -1.46
C VAL A 372 12.57 0.67 -2.72
N ASP A 373 13.91 0.57 -2.65
CA ASP A 373 14.75 0.20 -3.80
C ASP A 373 14.35 -1.18 -4.36
N ASP A 374 14.11 -2.17 -3.49
CA ASP A 374 13.64 -3.50 -3.90
C ASP A 374 12.24 -3.46 -4.52
N PHE A 375 11.35 -2.67 -3.93
CA PHE A 375 9.99 -2.52 -4.47
C PHE A 375 9.96 -1.72 -5.78
N GLU A 376 10.81 -0.69 -5.93
CA GLU A 376 10.96 0.10 -7.16
C GLU A 376 11.36 -0.78 -8.36
N ALA A 377 12.25 -1.76 -8.14
CA ALA A 377 12.62 -2.72 -9.19
C ALA A 377 11.40 -3.51 -9.67
N SER A 378 10.56 -4.00 -8.74
CA SER A 378 9.33 -4.74 -9.06
C SER A 378 8.29 -3.86 -9.78
N VAL A 379 8.15 -2.60 -9.35
CA VAL A 379 7.25 -1.61 -9.98
C VAL A 379 7.74 -1.29 -11.39
N THR A 380 9.04 -1.16 -11.60
CA THR A 380 9.64 -0.89 -12.90
C THR A 380 9.39 -2.06 -13.87
N GLU A 381 9.62 -3.30 -13.44
CA GLU A 381 9.32 -4.49 -14.26
C GLU A 381 7.82 -4.53 -14.64
N PHE A 382 6.95 -4.25 -13.69
CA PHE A 382 5.50 -4.17 -13.93
C PHE A 382 5.13 -3.12 -14.97
N ILE A 383 5.68 -1.89 -14.85
CA ILE A 383 5.41 -0.79 -15.80
C ILE A 383 5.94 -1.12 -17.19
N LEU A 384 7.16 -1.65 -17.29
CA LEU A 384 7.72 -2.08 -18.59
C LEU A 384 6.85 -3.14 -19.26
N GLY A 385 6.27 -4.07 -18.48
CA GLY A 385 5.29 -5.03 -18.99
C GLY A 385 4.03 -4.36 -19.54
N ILE A 386 3.50 -3.36 -18.86
CA ILE A 386 2.34 -2.59 -19.34
C ILE A 386 2.69 -1.75 -20.58
N LEU A 387 3.85 -1.10 -20.61
CA LEU A 387 4.33 -0.34 -21.77
C LEU A 387 4.48 -1.23 -23.00
N ALA A 388 5.03 -2.44 -22.85
CA ALA A 388 5.13 -3.41 -23.92
C ALA A 388 3.75 -3.81 -24.49
N LEU A 389 2.74 -4.01 -23.64
CA LEU A 389 1.35 -4.28 -24.06
C LEU A 389 0.71 -3.08 -24.77
N ALA A 390 1.03 -1.87 -24.32
CA ALA A 390 0.56 -0.62 -24.94
C ALA A 390 1.30 -0.28 -26.23
N GLY A 391 2.39 -0.99 -26.57
CA GLY A 391 3.25 -0.70 -27.71
C GLY A 391 3.97 0.65 -27.56
N ILE A 392 4.46 0.93 -26.35
CA ILE A 392 5.22 2.13 -25.98
C ILE A 392 6.63 1.69 -25.62
N ASP A 393 7.62 2.36 -26.21
CA ASP A 393 9.04 2.15 -25.90
C ASP A 393 9.51 3.36 -25.08
N ASP A 394 9.52 3.22 -23.77
CA ASP A 394 9.90 4.28 -22.83
C ASP A 394 10.34 3.66 -21.49
N GLU A 395 10.97 4.44 -20.62
CA GLU A 395 11.44 4.01 -19.32
C GLU A 395 10.82 4.87 -18.20
N PRO A 396 10.28 4.24 -17.12
CA PRO A 396 9.76 4.98 -15.99
C PRO A 396 10.87 5.55 -15.12
N SER A 397 10.63 6.71 -14.53
CA SER A 397 11.46 7.30 -13.50
C SER A 397 10.62 7.82 -12.33
N TYR A 398 11.22 7.86 -11.13
CA TYR A 398 10.51 8.13 -9.88
C TYR A 398 11.17 9.26 -9.13
N THR A 399 10.34 10.14 -8.55
CA THR A 399 10.80 11.17 -7.60
C THR A 399 10.24 10.85 -6.22
N ARG A 400 11.11 10.43 -5.30
CA ARG A 400 10.71 10.03 -3.94
C ARG A 400 10.22 11.22 -3.13
N SER A 401 9.14 11.01 -2.39
CA SER A 401 8.51 12.03 -1.55
C SER A 401 9.21 12.12 -0.18
N LYS A 402 10.28 12.92 -0.07
CA LYS A 402 11.01 13.14 1.20
C LYS A 402 10.54 14.41 1.90
N ILE A 403 10.53 14.38 3.23
CA ILE A 403 10.43 15.61 4.04
C ILE A 403 11.79 16.30 3.96
N ILE A 404 11.86 17.43 3.28
CA ILE A 404 13.08 18.16 3.05
C ILE A 404 13.03 19.46 3.86
N ASN A 405 14.15 19.84 4.47
CA ASN A 405 14.30 21.19 4.98
C ASN A 405 14.52 22.13 3.81
N LYS A 406 13.44 22.69 3.28
CA LYS A 406 13.45 23.57 2.09
C LYS A 406 14.48 24.70 2.22
N SER A 407 14.66 25.25 3.43
CA SER A 407 15.61 26.34 3.67
C SER A 407 17.06 25.87 3.47
N GLU A 408 17.42 24.70 3.97
CA GLU A 408 18.77 24.16 3.89
C GLU A 408 19.10 23.67 2.47
N GLU A 409 18.14 23.07 1.79
CA GLU A 409 18.28 22.65 0.39
C GLU A 409 18.42 23.88 -0.54
N THR A 410 17.61 24.91 -0.32
CA THR A 410 17.75 26.20 -1.02
C THR A 410 19.14 26.78 -0.82
N GLN A 411 19.66 26.77 0.41
CA GLN A 411 21.04 27.26 0.69
C GLN A 411 22.09 26.41 -0.03
N THR A 412 21.94 25.08 -0.03
CA THR A 412 22.88 24.16 -0.70
C THR A 412 22.93 24.42 -2.21
N ILE A 413 21.79 24.65 -2.85
CA ILE A 413 21.73 25.00 -4.27
C ILE A 413 22.37 26.37 -4.53
N LEU A 414 22.08 27.35 -3.70
CA LEU A 414 22.66 28.67 -3.83
C LEU A 414 24.17 28.69 -3.59
N MET A 415 24.69 27.84 -2.69
CA MET A 415 26.13 27.66 -2.49
C MET A 415 26.85 27.03 -3.68
N GLY A 416 26.13 26.21 -4.47
CA GLY A 416 26.63 25.64 -5.72
C GLY A 416 26.37 26.49 -6.96
N ALA A 417 25.76 27.68 -6.82
CA ALA A 417 25.30 28.50 -7.93
C ALA A 417 26.40 28.90 -8.92
N ASP A 418 27.64 29.09 -8.43
CA ASP A 418 28.78 29.43 -9.27
C ASP A 418 29.23 28.33 -10.24
N TYR A 419 28.73 27.09 -10.07
CA TYR A 419 29.08 25.89 -10.87
C TYR A 419 28.01 25.44 -11.86
N TYR A 420 26.80 26.04 -11.77
CA TYR A 420 25.65 25.66 -12.59
C TYR A 420 25.09 26.89 -13.32
N ASP A 421 24.38 26.66 -14.41
CA ASP A 421 23.70 27.74 -15.12
C ASP A 421 22.47 28.26 -14.35
N ASP A 422 22.09 29.51 -14.62
CA ASP A 422 20.95 30.16 -13.97
C ASP A 422 19.62 29.44 -14.24
N GLU A 423 19.50 28.78 -15.39
CA GLU A 423 18.31 28.02 -15.77
C GLU A 423 18.13 26.81 -14.87
N TYR A 424 19.17 26.02 -14.68
CA TYR A 424 19.17 24.85 -13.82
C TYR A 424 18.85 25.22 -12.37
N ILE A 425 19.50 26.27 -11.84
CA ILE A 425 19.29 26.75 -10.48
C ILE A 425 17.85 27.21 -10.29
N THR A 426 17.34 28.01 -11.22
CA THR A 426 15.98 28.55 -11.16
C THR A 426 14.95 27.42 -11.20
N LYS A 427 15.11 26.42 -12.08
CA LYS A 427 14.24 25.23 -12.15
C LYS A 427 14.26 24.45 -10.84
N LYS A 428 15.43 24.22 -10.26
CA LYS A 428 15.58 23.51 -8.98
C LYS A 428 14.92 24.25 -7.81
N LEU A 429 15.12 25.57 -7.71
CA LEU A 429 14.52 26.41 -6.67
C LEU A 429 12.97 26.43 -6.78
N LEU A 430 12.44 26.53 -7.99
CA LEU A 430 11.00 26.45 -8.22
C LEU A 430 10.44 25.08 -7.86
N THR A 431 11.15 24.00 -8.18
CA THR A 431 10.75 22.62 -7.81
C THR A 431 10.66 22.45 -6.29
N ILE A 432 11.66 22.95 -5.53
CA ILE A 432 11.67 22.90 -4.05
C ILE A 432 10.49 23.67 -3.45
N ASN A 433 10.14 24.81 -4.06
CA ASN A 433 9.03 25.64 -3.58
C ASN A 433 7.66 25.08 -3.98
N GLY A 434 7.60 24.18 -4.97
CA GLY A 434 6.36 23.61 -5.51
C GLY A 434 5.75 24.43 -6.64
N ASP A 435 6.53 25.34 -7.25
CA ASP A 435 6.12 26.28 -8.30
C ASP A 435 6.80 25.97 -9.64
N ALA A 436 7.11 24.68 -9.90
CA ALA A 436 7.85 24.25 -11.10
C ALA A 436 7.15 24.64 -12.41
N ASP A 437 5.82 24.68 -12.41
CA ASP A 437 4.95 25.08 -13.52
C ASP A 437 5.02 26.59 -13.84
N GLN A 438 5.57 27.40 -12.96
CA GLN A 438 5.70 28.85 -13.15
C GLN A 438 7.01 29.26 -13.86
N TYR A 439 7.85 28.29 -14.25
CA TYR A 439 9.15 28.58 -14.85
C TYR A 439 9.05 29.47 -16.09
N ASP A 440 8.19 29.11 -17.04
CA ASP A 440 8.06 29.85 -18.30
C ASP A 440 7.52 31.29 -18.09
N GLU A 441 6.63 31.46 -17.12
CA GLU A 441 6.10 32.79 -16.78
C GLU A 441 7.16 33.65 -16.09
N LEU A 442 7.97 33.03 -15.20
CA LEU A 442 9.08 33.71 -14.52
C LEU A 442 10.15 34.16 -15.51
N MET A 443 10.50 33.30 -16.48
CA MET A 443 11.49 33.66 -17.51
C MET A 443 11.02 34.78 -18.42
N LYS A 444 9.74 34.78 -18.82
CA LYS A 444 9.16 35.91 -19.57
C LYS A 444 9.19 37.20 -18.79
N ARG A 445 8.95 37.20 -17.49
CA ARG A 445 9.04 38.38 -16.64
C ARG A 445 10.48 38.87 -16.52
N LYS A 446 11.46 37.96 -16.30
CA LYS A 446 12.89 38.31 -16.26
C LYS A 446 13.34 38.96 -17.56
N GLN A 447 12.97 38.38 -18.69
CA GLN A 447 13.33 38.99 -20.01
C GLN A 447 12.69 40.38 -20.22
N ALA A 448 11.44 40.56 -19.80
CA ALA A 448 10.78 41.87 -19.87
C ALA A 448 11.47 42.92 -18.98
N GLU A 449 11.84 42.54 -17.75
CA GLU A 449 12.59 43.41 -16.83
C GLU A 449 13.99 43.77 -17.36
N GLU A 450 14.65 42.82 -18.04
CA GLU A 450 15.97 43.04 -18.62
C GLU A 450 15.90 43.99 -19.84
N MET A 451 14.88 43.84 -20.69
CA MET A 451 14.60 44.79 -21.77
C MET A 451 14.30 46.20 -21.24
N GLU A 452 13.50 46.29 -20.19
CA GLU A 452 13.15 47.57 -19.57
C GLU A 452 14.41 48.26 -18.93
N ARG A 453 15.33 47.47 -18.36
CA ARG A 453 16.63 47.96 -17.87
C ARG A 453 17.55 48.44 -18.98
N VAL A 454 17.59 47.77 -20.11
CA VAL A 454 18.38 48.18 -21.27
C VAL A 454 17.82 49.44 -21.89
N GLU A 455 16.49 49.61 -21.95
CA GLU A 455 15.85 50.83 -22.45
C GLU A 455 16.07 52.05 -21.53
N GLN A 456 16.17 51.84 -20.22
CA GLN A 456 16.38 52.91 -19.24
C GLN A 456 17.85 53.35 -19.10
N ASN A 457 18.83 52.61 -19.64
CA ASN A 457 20.24 52.89 -19.52
C ASN A 457 20.99 52.76 -20.87
N PRO A 458 20.92 53.77 -21.76
CA PRO A 458 21.47 53.72 -23.13
C PRO A 458 23.03 53.64 -23.24
N ASP A 459 23.75 53.64 -22.11
CA ASP A 459 25.23 53.63 -22.09
C ASP A 459 25.86 52.21 -21.94
N PHE A 460 25.08 51.14 -22.09
CA PHE A 460 25.65 49.79 -22.14
C PHE A 460 26.20 49.48 -23.55
N PRO A 461 27.46 49.00 -23.67
CA PRO A 461 28.00 48.61 -24.97
C PRO A 461 27.23 47.46 -25.56
N GLN A 462 26.62 47.67 -26.73
CA GLN A 462 26.01 46.61 -27.55
C GLN A 462 27.15 45.63 -27.93
N GLN A 463 27.02 44.38 -27.56
CA GLN A 463 27.82 43.31 -28.16
C GLN A 463 27.45 43.22 -29.63
N GLU A 464 28.41 43.59 -30.50
CA GLU A 464 28.31 43.41 -31.95
C GLU A 464 28.01 41.93 -32.27
N GLU A 465 26.82 41.68 -32.81
CA GLU A 465 26.52 40.43 -33.53
C GLU A 465 27.47 40.33 -34.73
N ASN A 466 28.44 39.44 -34.67
CA ASN A 466 29.24 39.08 -35.83
C ASN A 466 28.33 38.35 -36.83
N GLU A 467 27.81 39.13 -37.81
CA GLU A 467 27.31 38.60 -39.08
C GLU A 467 28.46 37.87 -39.81
N VAL A 468 28.38 36.58 -39.87
CA VAL A 468 29.19 35.77 -40.81
C VAL A 468 28.59 35.92 -42.20
N THR A 469 29.10 36.84 -43.00
CA THR A 469 28.88 36.88 -44.43
C THR A 469 29.71 35.76 -45.07
N GLU A 470 29.07 34.77 -45.66
CA GLU A 470 29.60 33.92 -46.75
C GLU A 470 29.81 34.83 -47.97
N ASP A 471 31.04 34.95 -48.43
CA ASP A 471 31.30 35.06 -49.86
C ASP A 471 32.74 34.62 -50.14
N GLY A 472 32.83 33.77 -51.21
CA GLY A 472 34.00 33.06 -51.64
C GLY A 472 34.93 33.91 -52.51
N GLU A 473 36.08 33.43 -52.76
CA GLU A 473 36.81 33.18 -54.02
C GLU A 473 38.35 33.25 -53.87
N THR A 474 38.87 32.12 -54.20
CA THR A 474 40.12 31.80 -54.95
C THR A 474 41.38 32.66 -54.83
N GLY A 475 42.46 32.01 -54.36
CA GLY A 475 43.77 31.72 -54.90
C GLY A 475 44.73 32.87 -55.19
N PRO A 476 45.99 32.58 -55.61
CA PRO A 476 47.03 31.87 -54.84
C PRO A 476 48.37 32.70 -54.78
N GLY A 477 49.36 32.20 -54.04
CA GLY A 477 50.75 32.66 -54.28
C GLY A 477 51.63 32.71 -53.01
N ALA A 478 52.53 31.77 -52.92
CA ALA A 478 53.73 31.76 -52.10
C ALA A 478 54.71 32.90 -52.51
N PRO A 479 55.90 33.16 -51.91
CA PRO A 479 56.70 32.29 -51.05
C PRO A 479 57.45 33.00 -49.87
N VAL A 480 57.99 32.18 -48.95
CA VAL A 480 59.32 32.09 -48.31
C VAL A 480 60.03 33.36 -47.78
N ASP A 481 60.56 33.13 -46.59
CA ASP A 481 61.80 33.57 -45.95
C ASP A 481 61.68 34.42 -44.67
N GLY A 482 62.39 33.85 -43.69
CA GLY A 482 62.88 34.55 -42.50
C GLY A 482 62.79 33.71 -41.24
#